data_6846be2ed70e7c06a07081934d0aee72
#
_entry.id   6846be2ed70e7c06a07081934d0aee72
#
_cell.length_a   1.000
_cell.length_b   1.000
_cell.length_c   1.000
_cell.angle_alpha   90.00
_cell.angle_beta   90.00
_cell.angle_gamma   90.00
#
_symmetry.space_group_name_H-M   'P 1'
#
loop_
_entity.id
_entity.type
_entity.pdbx_description
1 polymer ?
#
loop_
_entity_poly.entity_id
_entity_poly.type
_entity_poly.pdbx_seq_one_letter_code
_entity_poly.pdbx_strand_id
1 'polypeptide(L)' 'MNEVIANGKPATARVPCSIEEFLVAQNLLPRSVVVEHNGEAVAPSEFSRRQLNAGDRLEIVKIVAGG' A
#
# COMPACT_ATOMS: atom_id res chain seq x y z
N MET A 1 3.98 -10.44 -13.76
CA MET A 1 5.07 -9.72 -13.11
C MET A 1 4.62 -9.29 -11.73
N ASN A 2 5.48 -9.48 -10.78
CA ASN A 2 5.15 -9.16 -9.39
C ASN A 2 5.67 -7.78 -9.03
N GLU A 3 5.02 -6.78 -9.59
CA GLU A 3 5.49 -5.41 -9.41
C GLU A 3 4.31 -4.46 -9.31
N VAL A 4 4.43 -3.48 -8.41
CA VAL A 4 3.49 -2.37 -8.29
C VAL A 4 4.29 -1.08 -8.31
N ILE A 5 3.61 0.04 -8.46
CA ILE A 5 4.25 1.36 -8.46
C ILE A 5 3.91 2.01 -7.12
N ALA A 6 4.89 2.12 -6.24
CA ALA A 6 4.69 2.72 -4.92
C ALA A 6 5.40 4.07 -4.87
N ASN A 7 4.65 5.13 -4.65
CA ASN A 7 5.18 6.50 -4.61
C ASN A 7 6.01 6.82 -5.85
N GLY A 8 5.50 6.41 -7.01
CA GLY A 8 6.13 6.70 -8.29
C GLY A 8 7.29 5.80 -8.65
N LYS A 9 7.60 4.79 -7.84
CA LYS A 9 8.74 3.90 -8.09
C LYS A 9 8.29 2.45 -8.15
N PRO A 10 8.86 1.64 -9.05
CA PRO A 10 8.55 0.21 -9.06
C PRO A 10 8.98 -0.45 -7.76
N ALA A 11 8.10 -1.30 -7.25
CA ALA A 11 8.38 -2.07 -6.05
C ALA A 11 7.98 -3.51 -6.31
N THR A 12 8.86 -4.44 -5.97
CA THR A 12 8.56 -5.86 -6.11
C THR A 12 7.55 -6.25 -5.05
N ALA A 13 6.51 -6.96 -5.45
CA ALA A 13 5.48 -7.39 -4.53
C ALA A 13 4.92 -8.73 -5.00
N ARG A 14 4.53 -9.55 -4.06
CA ARG A 14 3.92 -10.84 -4.39
C ARG A 14 2.43 -10.60 -4.61
N VAL A 15 2.08 -10.18 -5.81
CA VAL A 15 0.70 -9.89 -6.17
C VAL A 15 0.07 -11.06 -6.92
N PRO A 16 -1.25 -11.26 -6.77
CA PRO A 16 -2.17 -10.45 -5.99
C PRO A 16 -1.99 -10.68 -4.48
N CYS A 17 -2.19 -9.61 -3.72
CA CYS A 17 -2.12 -9.67 -2.26
C CYS A 17 -2.98 -8.54 -1.72
N SER A 18 -3.22 -8.53 -0.40
CA SER A 18 -3.93 -7.41 0.18
C SER A 18 -2.99 -6.22 0.34
N ILE A 19 -3.55 -5.02 0.44
CA ILE A 19 -2.74 -3.84 0.71
C ILE A 19 -2.01 -4.02 2.05
N GLU A 20 -2.68 -4.61 3.05
CA GLU A 20 -2.05 -4.86 4.33
C GLU A 20 -0.81 -5.74 4.19
N GLU A 21 -0.92 -6.82 3.42
CA GLU A 21 0.23 -7.70 3.20
C GLU A 21 1.39 -6.97 2.55
N PHE A 22 1.09 -6.11 1.60
CA PHE A 22 2.13 -5.32 0.95
C PHE A 22 2.82 -4.38 1.95
N LEU A 23 2.03 -3.68 2.76
CA LEU A 23 2.59 -2.75 3.74
C LEU A 23 3.50 -3.46 4.72
N VAL A 24 3.07 -4.61 5.22
CA VAL A 24 3.88 -5.39 6.16
C VAL A 24 5.18 -5.85 5.50
N ALA A 25 5.10 -6.30 4.25
CA ALA A 25 6.29 -6.73 3.52
C ALA A 25 7.27 -5.60 3.30
N GLN A 26 6.79 -4.36 3.26
CA GLN A 26 7.64 -3.18 3.11
C GLN A 26 8.11 -2.62 4.46
N ASN A 27 7.85 -3.34 5.54
CA ASN A 27 8.18 -2.90 6.90
C ASN A 27 7.46 -1.62 7.30
N LEU A 28 6.25 -1.46 6.79
CA LEU A 28 5.40 -0.33 7.15
C LEU A 28 4.31 -0.81 8.08
N LEU A 29 3.99 0.03 9.07
CA LEU A 29 2.91 -0.27 9.98
C LEU A 29 1.61 0.22 9.36
N PRO A 30 0.63 -0.66 9.11
CA PRO A 30 -0.63 -0.24 8.48
C PRO A 30 -1.32 0.91 9.21
N ARG A 31 -1.19 0.97 10.54
CA ARG A 31 -1.80 2.03 11.33
C ARG A 31 -1.11 3.37 11.21
N SER A 32 0.08 3.39 10.62
CA SER A 32 0.91 4.59 10.57
C SER A 32 1.01 5.19 9.19
N VAL A 33 0.15 4.79 8.28
CA VAL A 33 0.21 5.30 6.91
C VAL A 33 -1.18 5.64 6.39
N VAL A 34 -1.19 6.58 5.44
CA VAL A 34 -2.36 6.87 4.63
C VAL A 34 -2.06 6.33 3.25
N VAL A 35 -3.02 5.65 2.63
CA VAL A 35 -2.81 4.99 1.35
C VAL A 35 -3.87 5.42 0.34
N GLU A 36 -3.41 5.75 -0.88
CA GLU A 36 -4.27 5.86 -2.04
C GLU A 36 -3.92 4.71 -2.98
N HIS A 37 -4.93 4.06 -3.52
CA HIS A 37 -4.76 2.93 -4.41
C HIS A 37 -5.41 3.28 -5.74
N ASN A 38 -4.60 3.39 -6.78
CA ASN A 38 -5.05 3.81 -8.12
C ASN A 38 -5.86 5.11 -8.06
N GLY A 39 -5.39 6.05 -7.23
CA GLY A 39 -6.02 7.36 -7.10
C GLY A 39 -7.18 7.41 -6.12
N GLU A 40 -7.48 6.32 -5.44
CA GLU A 40 -8.60 6.25 -4.53
C GLU A 40 -8.12 6.06 -3.11
N ALA A 41 -8.61 6.90 -2.19
CA ALA A 41 -8.24 6.78 -0.78
C ALA A 41 -8.80 5.47 -0.22
N VAL A 42 -7.97 4.76 0.55
CA VAL A 42 -8.36 3.48 1.13
C VAL A 42 -8.37 3.61 2.64
N ALA A 43 -9.51 3.31 3.25
CA ALA A 43 -9.62 3.33 4.70
C ALA A 43 -8.79 2.20 5.30
N PRO A 44 -8.15 2.42 6.46
CA PRO A 44 -7.37 1.35 7.10
C PRO A 44 -8.17 0.08 7.33
N SER A 45 -9.46 0.19 7.59
CA SER A 45 -10.31 -0.98 7.79
C SER A 45 -10.44 -1.84 6.54
N GLU A 46 -10.04 -1.32 5.38
CA GLU A 46 -10.11 -2.06 4.12
C GLU A 46 -8.78 -2.64 3.69
N PHE A 47 -7.70 -2.31 4.38
CA PHE A 47 -6.37 -2.77 3.98
C PHE A 47 -6.28 -4.29 3.87
N SER A 48 -6.93 -5.01 4.77
CA SER A 48 -6.86 -6.47 4.79
C SER A 48 -7.73 -7.12 3.73
N ARG A 49 -8.66 -6.36 3.15
CA ARG A 49 -9.61 -6.90 2.17
C ARG A 49 -9.41 -6.38 0.76
N ARG A 50 -8.70 -5.28 0.61
CA ARG A 50 -8.54 -4.66 -0.70
C ARG A 50 -7.38 -5.31 -1.43
N GLN A 51 -7.67 -5.86 -2.59
CA GLN A 51 -6.66 -6.59 -3.36
C GLN A 51 -5.81 -5.66 -4.19
N LEU A 52 -4.50 -5.92 -4.14
CA LEU A 52 -3.50 -5.23 -4.92
C LEU A 52 -3.07 -6.15 -6.06
N ASN A 53 -3.06 -5.63 -7.28
CA ASN A 53 -2.72 -6.41 -8.46
C ASN A 53 -1.47 -5.85 -9.13
N ALA A 54 -0.87 -6.66 -9.99
CA ALA A 54 0.34 -6.24 -10.72
C ALA A 54 0.06 -4.95 -11.49
N GLY A 55 1.00 -4.02 -11.43
CA GLY A 55 0.88 -2.76 -12.13
C GLY A 55 0.09 -1.69 -11.41
N ASP A 56 -0.55 -2.03 -10.30
CA ASP A 56 -1.33 -1.05 -9.54
C ASP A 56 -0.41 0.03 -8.96
N ARG A 57 -1.01 1.19 -8.70
CA ARG A 57 -0.30 2.33 -8.12
C ARG A 57 -0.74 2.55 -6.70
N LEU A 58 0.24 2.83 -5.84
CA LEU A 58 -0.01 3.19 -4.45
C LEU A 58 0.72 4.48 -4.13
N GLU A 59 0.03 5.37 -3.43
CA GLU A 59 0.66 6.52 -2.78
C GLU A 59 0.57 6.27 -1.30
N ILE A 60 1.71 6.21 -0.64
CA ILE A 60 1.78 5.88 0.77
C ILE A 60 2.48 7.00 1.50
N VAL A 61 1.80 7.57 2.48
CA VAL A 61 2.35 8.66 3.28
C VAL A 61 2.33 8.24 4.74
N LYS A 62 3.48 8.33 5.39
CA LYS A 62 3.56 8.03 6.82
C LYS A 62 2.93 9.14 7.61
N ILE A 63 2.14 8.76 8.60
CA ILE A 63 1.56 9.71 9.53
C ILE A 63 2.63 10.01 10.58
N VAL A 64 2.99 11.29 10.68
CA VAL A 64 3.95 11.71 11.69
C VAL A 64 3.15 12.08 12.92
N ALA A 65 3.40 11.36 14.02
CA ALA A 65 2.77 11.71 15.28
C ALA A 65 3.19 13.12 15.64
N GLY A 66 2.23 13.99 15.82
CA GLY A 66 2.50 15.38 16.13
C GLY A 66 3.18 15.50 17.48
N GLY A 67 4.13 16.26 17.53
CA GLY A 67 4.73 16.47 18.80
C GLY A 67 6.06 16.66 18.90
#